data_434c25393854130c29f5e54f516fb01b
#
_entry.id   434c25393854130c29f5e54f516fb01b
#
_cell.length_a   1.000
_cell.length_b   1.000
_cell.length_c   1.000
_cell.angle_alpha   90.00
_cell.angle_beta   90.00
_cell.angle_gamma   90.00
#
_symmetry.space_group_name_H-M   'P 1'
#
loop_
_entity.id
_entity.type
_entity.pdbx_description
1 polymer ?
#
loop_
_entity_poly.entity_id
_entity_poly.type
_entity_poly.pdbx_seq_one_letter_code
_entity_poly.pdbx_strand_id
1 'polypeptide(L)'
;MSRETEKILKELQRFLDSHADEIEREDDANVLAEQFLAEYDQKCAAQKDHAPETADDYLELADRAMSKKKCVEYLRKALELEPENVDVQLQLIVHTLEGKTDKQLPALQKLMDCAAKQLEQEGCFQEDVGAFWGVLETRPYMRVC
;
A
#
# COMPACT_ATOMS: atom_id res chain seq x y z
N MET A 1 -2.25 6.24 -10.69
CA MET A 1 -3.17 5.19 -10.18
C MET A 1 -3.59 5.60 -8.78
N SER A 2 -4.87 5.42 -8.41
CA SER A 2 -5.33 5.74 -7.05
C SER A 2 -4.86 4.67 -6.05
N ARG A 3 -4.81 5.01 -4.75
CA ARG A 3 -4.50 4.02 -3.69
C ARG A 3 -5.52 2.90 -3.62
N GLU A 4 -6.79 3.23 -3.88
CA GLU A 4 -7.86 2.23 -3.97
C GLU A 4 -7.57 1.20 -5.07
N THR A 5 -7.11 1.64 -6.25
CA THR A 5 -6.71 0.72 -7.33
C THR A 5 -5.48 -0.11 -6.93
N GLU A 6 -4.50 0.48 -6.23
CA GLU A 6 -3.33 -0.25 -5.75
C GLU A 6 -3.70 -1.33 -4.72
N LYS A 7 -4.65 -1.02 -3.81
CA LYS A 7 -5.19 -1.98 -2.85
C LYS A 7 -5.83 -3.18 -3.56
N ILE A 8 -6.71 -2.91 -4.54
CA ILE A 8 -7.37 -3.97 -5.34
C ILE A 8 -6.33 -4.85 -6.03
N LEU A 9 -5.31 -4.24 -6.64
CA LEU A 9 -4.26 -4.99 -7.33
C LEU A 9 -3.41 -5.84 -6.38
N LYS A 10 -3.07 -5.34 -5.18
CA LYS A 10 -2.36 -6.11 -4.15
C LYS A 10 -3.20 -7.31 -3.67
N GLU A 11 -4.49 -7.11 -3.46
CA GLU A 11 -5.39 -8.19 -3.06
C GLU A 11 -5.58 -9.22 -4.19
N LEU A 12 -5.70 -8.76 -5.44
CA LEU A 12 -5.73 -9.64 -6.62
C LEU A 12 -4.43 -10.46 -6.73
N GLN A 13 -3.28 -9.84 -6.55
CA GLN A 13 -2.01 -10.55 -6.60
C GLN A 13 -1.94 -11.64 -5.53
N ARG A 14 -2.27 -11.32 -4.28
CA ARG A 14 -2.32 -12.29 -3.19
C ARG A 14 -3.30 -13.44 -3.48
N PHE A 15 -4.43 -13.13 -4.10
CA PHE A 15 -5.40 -14.15 -4.51
C PHE A 15 -4.82 -15.06 -5.59
N LEU A 16 -4.19 -14.52 -6.63
CA LEU A 16 -3.54 -15.31 -7.69
C LEU A 16 -2.39 -16.17 -7.14
N ASP A 17 -1.56 -15.59 -6.25
CA ASP A 17 -0.47 -16.32 -5.59
C ASP A 17 -1.00 -17.51 -4.77
N SER A 18 -2.15 -17.34 -4.11
CA SER A 18 -2.78 -18.43 -3.34
C SER A 18 -3.39 -19.53 -4.21
N HIS A 19 -3.62 -19.28 -5.50
CA HIS A 19 -4.14 -20.22 -6.48
C HIS A 19 -3.11 -20.56 -7.57
N ALA A 20 -1.82 -20.34 -7.29
CA ALA A 20 -0.75 -20.54 -8.27
C ALA A 20 -0.72 -21.98 -8.84
N ASP A 21 -1.11 -22.97 -8.04
CA ASP A 21 -1.18 -24.37 -8.47
C ASP A 21 -2.32 -24.64 -9.48
N GLU A 22 -3.29 -23.75 -9.60
CA GLU A 22 -4.42 -23.84 -10.52
C GLU A 22 -4.14 -23.11 -11.85
N ILE A 23 -3.05 -22.33 -11.90
CA ILE A 23 -2.66 -21.53 -13.07
C ILE A 23 -1.65 -22.33 -13.91
N GLU A 24 -2.14 -23.05 -14.91
CA GLU A 24 -1.28 -23.73 -15.90
C GLU A 24 -1.05 -22.88 -17.15
N ARG A 25 -1.96 -21.95 -17.44
CA ARG A 25 -1.98 -21.08 -18.63
C ARG A 25 -2.43 -19.67 -18.28
N GLU A 26 -2.10 -18.71 -19.14
CA GLU A 26 -2.51 -17.31 -19.00
C GLU A 26 -4.04 -17.13 -18.94
N ASP A 27 -4.79 -17.97 -19.67
CA ASP A 27 -6.25 -17.95 -19.66
C ASP A 27 -6.82 -18.31 -18.27
N ASP A 28 -6.17 -19.22 -17.53
CA ASP A 28 -6.59 -19.65 -16.20
C ASP A 28 -6.44 -18.48 -15.20
N ALA A 29 -5.35 -17.71 -15.30
CA ALA A 29 -5.13 -16.51 -14.50
C ALA A 29 -6.21 -15.43 -14.77
N ASN A 30 -6.62 -15.26 -16.03
CA ASN A 30 -7.67 -14.32 -16.40
C ASN A 30 -9.03 -14.72 -15.82
N VAL A 31 -9.37 -16.00 -15.85
CA VAL A 31 -10.62 -16.52 -15.26
C VAL A 31 -10.62 -16.31 -13.74
N LEU A 32 -9.50 -16.59 -13.06
CA LEU A 32 -9.36 -16.35 -11.62
C LEU A 32 -9.45 -14.86 -11.27
N ALA A 33 -8.87 -13.99 -12.10
CA ALA A 33 -8.97 -12.54 -11.91
C ALA A 33 -10.42 -12.03 -12.04
N GLU A 34 -11.19 -12.54 -13.01
CA GLU A 34 -12.60 -12.21 -13.15
C GLU A 34 -13.43 -12.69 -11.95
N GLN A 35 -13.15 -13.91 -11.44
CA GLN A 35 -13.80 -14.43 -10.23
C GLN A 35 -13.47 -13.55 -9.01
N PHE A 36 -12.20 -13.20 -8.83
CA PHE A 36 -11.79 -12.30 -7.75
C PHE A 36 -12.54 -10.97 -7.81
N LEU A 37 -12.62 -10.32 -8.97
CA LEU A 37 -13.29 -9.04 -9.12
C LEU A 37 -14.78 -9.13 -8.78
N ALA A 38 -15.46 -10.20 -9.22
CA ALA A 38 -16.86 -10.42 -8.90
C ALA A 38 -17.09 -10.62 -7.38
N GLU A 39 -16.21 -11.37 -6.70
CA GLU A 39 -16.26 -11.55 -5.25
C GLU A 39 -15.88 -10.26 -4.51
N TYR A 40 -14.91 -9.51 -5.01
CA TYR A 40 -14.46 -8.25 -4.43
C TYR A 40 -15.59 -7.21 -4.43
N ASP A 41 -16.30 -7.06 -5.54
CA ASP A 41 -17.45 -6.15 -5.63
C ASP A 41 -18.56 -6.53 -4.63
N GLN A 42 -18.83 -7.83 -4.45
CA GLN A 42 -19.79 -8.31 -3.46
C GLN A 42 -19.32 -8.04 -2.02
N LYS A 43 -18.05 -8.26 -1.73
CA LYS A 43 -17.43 -7.94 -0.43
C LYS A 43 -17.47 -6.44 -0.16
N CYS A 44 -17.09 -5.60 -1.11
CA CYS A 44 -17.15 -4.16 -0.96
C CYS A 44 -18.57 -3.63 -0.73
N ALA A 45 -19.57 -4.21 -1.38
CA ALA A 45 -20.97 -3.88 -1.15
C ALA A 45 -21.44 -4.27 0.27
N ALA A 46 -20.94 -5.40 0.81
CA ALA A 46 -21.22 -5.87 2.15
C ALA A 46 -20.39 -5.16 3.25
N GLN A 47 -19.18 -4.69 2.90
CA GLN A 47 -18.21 -4.10 3.83
C GLN A 47 -18.46 -2.64 4.19
N LYS A 48 -19.50 -1.98 3.66
CA LYS A 48 -19.82 -0.59 4.05
C LYS A 48 -20.01 -0.39 5.56
N ASP A 49 -20.13 -1.46 6.33
CA ASP A 49 -20.34 -1.48 7.78
C ASP A 49 -19.29 -2.27 8.58
N HIS A 50 -18.19 -2.73 7.96
CA HIS A 50 -17.15 -3.45 8.70
C HIS A 50 -16.11 -2.52 9.31
N ALA A 51 -15.65 -2.89 10.52
CA ALA A 51 -14.53 -2.22 11.16
C ALA A 51 -13.23 -2.44 10.33
N PRO A 52 -12.33 -1.44 10.26
CA PRO A 52 -11.09 -1.56 9.54
C PRO A 52 -10.19 -2.64 10.18
N GLU A 53 -9.65 -3.55 9.37
CA GLU A 53 -8.85 -4.69 9.83
C GLU A 53 -7.40 -4.61 9.34
N THR A 54 -7.14 -3.91 8.23
CA THR A 54 -5.81 -3.82 7.59
C THR A 54 -5.21 -2.42 7.71
N ALA A 55 -3.88 -2.32 7.53
CA ALA A 55 -3.22 -1.02 7.46
C ALA A 55 -3.73 -0.16 6.28
N ASP A 56 -4.05 -0.80 5.15
CA ASP A 56 -4.63 -0.13 3.99
C ASP A 56 -6.03 0.44 4.28
N ASP A 57 -6.85 -0.26 5.09
CA ASP A 57 -8.18 0.26 5.52
C ASP A 57 -8.02 1.52 6.37
N TYR A 58 -7.05 1.51 7.29
CA TYR A 58 -6.77 2.69 8.11
C TYR A 58 -6.15 3.83 7.30
N LEU A 59 -5.33 3.56 6.28
CA LEU A 59 -4.84 4.56 5.34
C LEU A 59 -6.00 5.23 4.59
N GLU A 60 -6.95 4.44 4.10
CA GLU A 60 -8.14 4.96 3.42
C GLU A 60 -9.00 5.83 4.36
N LEU A 61 -9.18 5.42 5.61
CA LEU A 61 -9.86 6.22 6.63
C LEU A 61 -9.10 7.50 6.95
N ALA A 62 -7.77 7.46 6.97
CA ALA A 62 -6.94 8.65 7.17
C ALA A 62 -7.08 9.64 6.02
N ASP A 63 -7.10 9.17 4.76
CA ASP A 63 -7.30 10.01 3.58
C ASP A 63 -8.69 10.69 3.56
N ARG A 64 -9.72 10.02 4.09
CA ARG A 64 -11.09 10.54 4.20
C ARG A 64 -11.32 11.36 5.46
N ALA A 65 -10.35 11.42 6.39
CA ALA A 65 -10.54 12.07 7.68
C ALA A 65 -10.70 13.59 7.56
N MET A 66 -11.79 14.12 8.11
CA MET A 66 -12.09 15.56 8.11
C MET A 66 -11.20 16.37 9.05
N SER A 67 -10.44 15.74 9.94
CA SER A 67 -9.57 16.41 10.89
C SER A 67 -8.20 15.78 10.97
N LYS A 68 -7.16 16.61 11.08
CA LYS A 68 -5.78 16.19 11.25
C LYS A 68 -5.57 15.23 12.43
N LYS A 69 -6.29 15.46 13.54
CA LYS A 69 -6.20 14.60 14.72
C LYS A 69 -6.68 13.18 14.42
N LYS A 70 -7.81 13.03 13.76
CA LYS A 70 -8.34 11.71 13.36
C LYS A 70 -7.45 11.05 12.29
N CYS A 71 -6.96 11.81 11.33
CA CYS A 71 -6.01 11.31 10.35
C CYS A 71 -4.79 10.67 11.03
N VAL A 72 -4.13 11.40 11.93
CA VAL A 72 -2.96 10.89 12.68
C VAL A 72 -3.33 9.69 13.56
N GLU A 73 -4.53 9.66 14.15
CA GLU A 73 -5.00 8.50 14.93
C GLU A 73 -5.11 7.24 14.06
N TYR A 74 -5.73 7.34 12.89
CA TYR A 74 -5.84 6.22 11.95
C TYR A 74 -4.47 5.76 11.44
N LEU A 75 -3.58 6.70 11.10
CA LEU A 75 -2.22 6.36 10.67
C LEU A 75 -1.41 5.64 11.76
N ARG A 76 -1.61 5.98 13.03
CA ARG A 76 -0.97 5.27 14.14
C ARG A 76 -1.48 3.83 14.26
N LYS A 77 -2.78 3.62 14.11
CA LYS A 77 -3.36 2.26 14.10
C LYS A 77 -2.86 1.44 12.90
N ALA A 78 -2.75 2.06 11.72
CA ALA A 78 -2.15 1.42 10.57
C ALA A 78 -0.69 1.00 10.86
N LEU A 79 0.09 1.87 11.52
CA LEU A 79 1.48 1.58 11.87
C LEU A 79 1.63 0.48 12.92
N GLU A 80 0.65 0.33 13.83
CA GLU A 80 0.61 -0.78 14.79
C GLU A 80 0.41 -2.13 14.10
N LEU A 81 -0.35 -2.16 12.99
CA LEU A 81 -0.57 -3.37 12.18
C LEU A 81 0.63 -3.67 11.28
N GLU A 82 1.17 -2.66 10.63
CA GLU A 82 2.30 -2.79 9.69
C GLU A 82 3.37 -1.72 10.00
N PRO A 83 4.29 -1.98 10.94
CA PRO A 83 5.31 -1.00 11.36
C PRO A 83 6.24 -0.56 10.24
N GLU A 84 6.48 -1.41 9.25
CA GLU A 84 7.39 -1.15 8.12
C GLU A 84 6.69 -0.56 6.89
N ASN A 85 5.38 -0.30 6.97
CA ASN A 85 4.64 0.27 5.86
C ASN A 85 5.11 1.70 5.55
N VAL A 86 5.79 1.85 4.42
CA VAL A 86 6.42 3.12 3.98
C VAL A 86 5.38 4.22 3.76
N ASP A 87 4.22 3.88 3.21
CA ASP A 87 3.15 4.86 2.96
C ASP A 87 2.55 5.43 4.25
N VAL A 88 2.38 4.57 5.26
CA VAL A 88 1.91 4.98 6.59
C VAL A 88 2.92 5.91 7.25
N GLN A 89 4.20 5.53 7.22
CA GLN A 89 5.28 6.34 7.79
C GLN A 89 5.43 7.68 7.07
N LEU A 90 5.34 7.69 5.73
CA LEU A 90 5.37 8.91 4.93
C LEU A 90 4.26 9.89 5.34
N GLN A 91 3.03 9.42 5.43
CA GLN A 91 1.90 10.26 5.83
C GLN A 91 2.04 10.77 7.26
N LEU A 92 2.49 9.93 8.19
CA LEU A 92 2.75 10.37 9.56
C LEU A 92 3.79 11.49 9.63
N ILE A 93 4.90 11.36 8.88
CA ILE A 93 5.93 12.41 8.80
C ILE A 93 5.31 13.70 8.26
N VAL A 94 4.58 13.63 7.15
CA VAL A 94 3.96 14.80 6.52
C VAL A 94 2.99 15.49 7.49
N HIS A 95 2.10 14.75 8.14
CA HIS A 95 1.09 15.33 9.01
C HIS A 95 1.63 15.78 10.38
N THR A 96 2.60 15.08 10.96
CA THR A 96 3.13 15.42 12.30
C THR A 96 4.21 16.48 12.26
N LEU A 97 4.99 16.56 11.19
CA LEU A 97 6.08 17.51 11.02
C LEU A 97 5.75 18.63 10.02
N GLU A 98 4.47 18.83 9.70
CA GLU A 98 4.02 19.93 8.84
C GLU A 98 4.51 21.28 9.37
N GLY A 99 5.12 22.08 8.48
CA GLY A 99 5.71 23.37 8.84
C GLY A 99 7.07 23.31 9.56
N LYS A 100 7.62 22.11 9.80
CA LYS A 100 8.92 21.88 10.46
C LYS A 100 9.91 21.26 9.48
N THR A 101 10.26 21.97 8.44
CA THR A 101 11.09 21.48 7.32
C THR A 101 12.45 20.96 7.80
N ASP A 102 13.05 21.59 8.82
CA ASP A 102 14.29 21.16 9.46
C ASP A 102 14.25 19.75 10.04
N LYS A 103 13.09 19.30 10.48
CA LYS A 103 12.87 17.94 11.02
C LYS A 103 12.26 17.00 9.97
N GLN A 104 11.44 17.52 9.08
CA GLN A 104 10.74 16.75 8.07
C GLN A 104 11.73 16.17 7.05
N LEU A 105 12.66 16.97 6.53
CA LEU A 105 13.64 16.51 5.54
C LEU A 105 14.51 15.34 6.02
N PRO A 106 15.14 15.40 7.23
CA PRO A 106 15.91 14.25 7.73
C PRO A 106 15.04 12.99 7.98
N ALA A 107 13.77 13.18 8.39
CA ALA A 107 12.86 12.05 8.58
C ALA A 107 12.49 11.38 7.25
N LEU A 108 12.22 12.17 6.21
CA LEU A 108 11.95 11.65 4.85
C LEU A 108 13.18 10.97 4.26
N GLN A 109 14.37 11.55 4.42
CA GLN A 109 15.63 10.94 3.96
C GLN A 109 15.83 9.56 4.62
N LYS A 110 15.64 9.46 5.94
CA LYS A 110 15.72 8.19 6.65
C LYS A 110 14.70 7.18 6.17
N LEU A 111 13.46 7.60 5.90
CA LEU A 111 12.42 6.73 5.37
C LEU A 111 12.78 6.23 3.97
N MET A 112 13.28 7.11 3.11
CA MET A 112 13.76 6.76 1.77
C MET A 112 14.88 5.71 1.83
N ASP A 113 15.87 5.92 2.72
CA ASP A 113 16.98 4.99 2.88
C ASP A 113 16.50 3.61 3.39
N CYS A 114 15.50 3.58 4.27
CA CYS A 114 14.89 2.32 4.75
C CYS A 114 14.13 1.62 3.61
N ALA A 115 13.30 2.34 2.87
CA ALA A 115 12.55 1.80 1.75
C ALA A 115 13.48 1.29 0.63
N ALA A 116 14.57 2.02 0.34
CA ALA A 116 15.58 1.57 -0.63
C ALA A 116 16.22 0.24 -0.22
N LYS A 117 16.54 0.07 1.06
CA LYS A 117 17.11 -1.21 1.56
C LYS A 117 16.14 -2.38 1.45
N GLN A 118 14.85 -2.15 1.68
CA GLN A 118 13.83 -3.19 1.48
C GLN A 118 13.81 -3.64 0.01
N LEU A 119 13.72 -2.70 -0.94
CA LEU A 119 13.73 -3.00 -2.37
C LEU A 119 15.03 -3.64 -2.85
N GLU A 120 16.18 -3.28 -2.25
CA GLU A 120 17.46 -3.91 -2.55
C GLU A 120 17.47 -5.38 -2.13
N GLN A 121 16.90 -5.71 -0.97
CA GLN A 121 16.76 -7.08 -0.48
C GLN A 121 15.82 -7.91 -1.35
N GLU A 122 14.80 -7.28 -1.93
CA GLU A 122 13.84 -7.89 -2.86
C GLU A 122 14.36 -7.98 -4.30
N GLY A 123 15.54 -7.41 -4.59
CA GLY A 123 16.15 -7.44 -5.93
C GLY A 123 15.58 -6.43 -6.93
N CYS A 124 14.62 -5.58 -6.53
CA CYS A 124 13.90 -4.68 -7.43
C CYS A 124 14.83 -3.71 -8.20
N PHE A 125 15.96 -3.30 -7.60
CA PHE A 125 16.91 -2.42 -8.29
C PHE A 125 17.66 -3.10 -9.44
N GLN A 126 17.70 -4.43 -9.48
CA GLN A 126 18.31 -5.20 -10.57
C GLN A 126 17.28 -5.66 -11.59
N GLU A 127 16.12 -6.12 -11.12
CA GLU A 127 15.11 -6.78 -11.96
C GLU A 127 14.12 -5.79 -12.59
N ASP A 128 13.77 -4.71 -11.86
CA ASP A 128 12.73 -3.76 -12.27
C ASP A 128 13.28 -2.43 -12.82
N VAL A 129 14.50 -2.41 -13.32
CA VAL A 129 15.13 -1.20 -13.86
C VAL A 129 14.28 -0.58 -14.97
N GLY A 130 13.85 0.67 -14.75
CA GLY A 130 13.00 1.42 -15.69
C GLY A 130 11.49 1.15 -15.56
N ALA A 131 11.07 0.20 -14.71
CA ALA A 131 9.67 -0.20 -14.54
C ALA A 131 9.07 0.20 -13.18
N PHE A 132 9.78 0.92 -12.31
CA PHE A 132 9.39 1.21 -10.91
C PHE A 132 7.97 1.73 -10.73
N TRP A 133 7.46 2.58 -11.63
CA TRP A 133 6.07 3.03 -11.56
C TRP A 133 5.05 1.96 -11.99
N GLY A 134 5.50 0.92 -12.69
CA GLY A 134 4.69 -0.22 -13.11
C GLY A 134 4.58 -1.31 -12.05
N VAL A 135 5.57 -1.41 -11.15
CA VAL A 135 5.66 -2.42 -10.10
C VAL A 135 5.03 -1.89 -8.81
N LEU A 136 4.14 -2.66 -8.19
CA LEU A 136 3.38 -2.20 -7.01
C LEU A 136 4.27 -2.02 -5.78
N GLU A 137 5.21 -2.91 -5.59
CA GLU A 137 6.13 -2.97 -4.46
C GLU A 137 7.06 -1.76 -4.41
N THR A 138 7.43 -1.21 -5.56
CA THR A 138 8.36 -0.08 -5.67
C THR A 138 7.68 1.29 -5.49
N ARG A 139 6.36 1.36 -5.63
CA ARG A 139 5.60 2.64 -5.57
C ARG A 139 5.70 3.38 -4.24
N PRO A 140 5.66 2.73 -3.05
CA PRO A 140 5.88 3.42 -1.79
C PRO A 140 7.22 4.15 -1.74
N TYR A 141 8.30 3.52 -2.23
CA TYR A 141 9.60 4.15 -2.36
C TYR A 141 9.57 5.38 -3.29
N MET A 142 8.95 5.24 -4.46
CA MET A 142 8.83 6.34 -5.43
C MET A 142 8.01 7.54 -4.89
N ARG A 143 7.13 7.32 -3.93
CA ARG A 143 6.37 8.40 -3.27
C ARG A 143 7.19 9.17 -2.25
N VAL A 144 8.24 8.56 -1.71
CA VAL A 144 9.16 9.21 -0.74
C VAL A 144 10.24 10.02 -1.45
N CYS A 145 10.67 9.55 -2.65
CA CYS A 145 11.65 10.29 -3.49
C CYS A 145 11.07 11.59 -4.03
#